data_0956df30799aba521ee4f595025b5bf7
#
_entry.id   0956df30799aba521ee4f595025b5bf7
#
_cell.length_a   1.000
_cell.length_b   1.000
_cell.length_c   1.000
_cell.angle_alpha   90.00
_cell.angle_beta   90.00
_cell.angle_gamma   90.00
#
_symmetry.space_group_name_H-M   'P 1'
#
loop_
_entity.id
_entity.type
_entity.pdbx_description
1 polymer ?
#
loop_
_entity_poly.entity_id
_entity_poly.type
_entity_poly.pdbx_seq_one_letter_code
_entity_poly.pdbx_strand_id
1 'polypeptide(L)'
;HDFLLNGDDLTCEMLGYWQEYQLRDLAFNCCVNLIANAIANCEFKTFERGQPVKSDYYYLLNVEPNVNENSTAFWKKVIYKLYAKNEALVIPIPRGGNVELVVADSWTKPEYIPTQENVYRQIQVGQQSYTRDLKEREVLHLTLNNDDAKKVVDALYESYKNLVQSSIKNNVWNNGQHMKVHVTQVANGQDDFEKKFSAMLESSYKPFLESGTGILPEFDGYDFQLMNNGTGTKDTRDIKALFDDIFSFTARGLGIPPVLVQGDVAGINDIITHWLTTGIDPLAAQISKEFSRKLIPKADWLRGDRVYADTSTIQHFDMFSNAANIEKIVESAAYSINELREATGGAPLPDKWANIHWMTKNIATVETVARDAATENKPKEE
;
A
#
# COMPACT_ATOMS: atom_id res chain seq x y z
N HIS A 1 -31.33 5.85 -37.73
CA HIS A 1 -30.32 6.50 -36.90
C HIS A 1 -29.70 5.59 -35.86
N ASP A 2 -30.38 4.49 -35.47
CA ASP A 2 -29.92 3.61 -34.36
C ASP A 2 -29.13 2.38 -34.83
N PHE A 3 -28.92 2.19 -36.11
CA PHE A 3 -28.36 0.93 -36.66
C PHE A 3 -26.82 0.87 -36.67
N LEU A 4 -26.11 2.00 -36.57
CA LEU A 4 -24.64 2.05 -36.59
C LEU A 4 -23.97 2.13 -35.23
N LEU A 5 -24.75 2.23 -34.15
CA LEU A 5 -24.22 2.44 -32.78
C LEU A 5 -24.19 1.18 -31.90
N ASN A 6 -24.84 0.07 -32.29
CA ASN A 6 -25.14 -1.03 -31.36
C ASN A 6 -24.10 -2.15 -31.27
N GLY A 7 -23.08 -2.21 -32.14
CA GLY A 7 -22.07 -3.29 -32.06
C GLY A 7 -20.76 -2.85 -31.38
N ASP A 8 -20.28 -1.68 -31.76
CA ASP A 8 -18.96 -1.21 -31.32
C ASP A 8 -19.03 -0.39 -30.02
N ASP A 9 -20.17 0.23 -29.71
CA ASP A 9 -20.34 1.01 -28.48
C ASP A 9 -20.39 0.11 -27.23
N LEU A 10 -21.00 -1.08 -27.35
CA LEU A 10 -21.08 -2.04 -26.24
C LEU A 10 -19.72 -2.64 -25.91
N THR A 11 -18.89 -2.93 -26.93
CA THR A 11 -17.52 -3.43 -26.76
C THR A 11 -16.58 -2.35 -26.25
N CYS A 12 -16.70 -1.11 -26.69
CA CYS A 12 -15.95 0.02 -26.14
C CYS A 12 -16.36 0.37 -24.72
N GLU A 13 -17.65 0.30 -24.39
CA GLU A 13 -18.12 0.48 -23.00
C GLU A 13 -17.64 -0.66 -22.10
N MET A 14 -17.77 -1.92 -22.51
CA MET A 14 -17.26 -3.07 -21.73
C MET A 14 -15.76 -3.00 -21.56
N LEU A 15 -14.99 -2.69 -22.58
CA LEU A 15 -13.53 -2.50 -22.47
C LEU A 15 -13.19 -1.31 -21.54
N GLY A 16 -13.94 -0.23 -21.61
CA GLY A 16 -13.82 0.90 -20.69
C GLY A 16 -14.06 0.51 -19.24
N TYR A 17 -15.13 -0.24 -18.95
CA TYR A 17 -15.43 -0.75 -17.61
C TYR A 17 -14.36 -1.71 -17.09
N TRP A 18 -13.84 -2.61 -17.93
CA TRP A 18 -12.78 -3.54 -17.55
C TRP A 18 -11.46 -2.83 -17.23
N GLN A 19 -11.04 -1.90 -18.08
CA GLN A 19 -9.82 -1.12 -17.86
C GLN A 19 -9.93 -0.26 -16.61
N GLU A 20 -11.10 0.28 -16.37
CA GLU A 20 -11.42 1.13 -15.24
C GLU A 20 -11.35 0.39 -13.91
N TYR A 21 -12.01 -0.76 -13.82
CA TYR A 21 -11.99 -1.61 -12.63
C TYR A 21 -10.58 -2.08 -12.30
N GLN A 22 -9.82 -2.47 -13.31
CA GLN A 22 -8.44 -2.90 -13.15
C GLN A 22 -7.52 -1.76 -12.67
N LEU A 23 -7.69 -0.54 -13.13
CA LEU A 23 -6.86 0.60 -12.73
C LEU A 23 -7.07 0.99 -11.27
N ARG A 24 -8.32 1.02 -10.83
CA ARG A 24 -8.66 1.29 -9.44
C ARG A 24 -8.07 0.24 -8.50
N ASP A 25 -8.29 -1.02 -8.82
CA ASP A 25 -7.77 -2.13 -8.02
C ASP A 25 -6.25 -2.19 -8.08
N LEU A 26 -5.64 -1.81 -9.20
CA LEU A 26 -4.19 -1.69 -9.33
C LEU A 26 -3.65 -0.60 -8.39
N ALA A 27 -4.21 0.61 -8.41
CA ALA A 27 -3.77 1.70 -7.55
C ALA A 27 -3.94 1.34 -6.06
N PHE A 28 -5.09 0.78 -5.69
CA PHE A 28 -5.34 0.31 -4.33
C PHE A 28 -4.34 -0.78 -3.91
N ASN A 29 -4.15 -1.80 -4.74
CA ASN A 29 -3.22 -2.90 -4.44
C ASN A 29 -1.77 -2.43 -4.36
N CYS A 30 -1.32 -1.51 -5.22
CA CYS A 30 0.01 -0.91 -5.14
C CYS A 30 0.22 -0.21 -3.79
N CYS A 31 -0.73 0.61 -3.37
CA CYS A 31 -0.67 1.33 -2.10
C CYS A 31 -0.70 0.38 -0.90
N VAL A 32 -1.64 -0.57 -0.87
CA VAL A 32 -1.75 -1.54 0.23
C VAL A 32 -0.51 -2.43 0.31
N ASN A 33 0.10 -2.80 -0.83
CA ASN A 33 1.34 -3.57 -0.85
C ASN A 33 2.52 -2.81 -0.24
N LEU A 34 2.61 -1.48 -0.40
CA LEU A 34 3.64 -0.68 0.27
C LEU A 34 3.49 -0.76 1.80
N ILE A 35 2.28 -0.58 2.31
CA ILE A 35 2.01 -0.70 3.75
C ILE A 35 2.27 -2.13 4.25
N ALA A 36 1.80 -3.12 3.48
CA ALA A 36 1.96 -4.53 3.82
C ALA A 36 3.43 -4.97 3.84
N ASN A 37 4.23 -4.48 2.89
CA ASN A 37 5.68 -4.71 2.87
C ASN A 37 6.37 -4.05 4.07
N ALA A 38 5.97 -2.82 4.43
CA ALA A 38 6.51 -2.14 5.59
C ALA A 38 6.24 -2.93 6.89
N ILE A 39 4.99 -3.33 7.13
CA ILE A 39 4.64 -4.14 8.32
C ILE A 39 5.30 -5.53 8.30
N ALA A 40 5.39 -6.19 7.12
CA ALA A 40 6.05 -7.50 7.01
C ALA A 40 7.56 -7.44 7.27
N ASN A 41 8.18 -6.27 7.13
CA ASN A 41 9.60 -6.04 7.43
C ASN A 41 9.84 -5.56 8.87
N CYS A 42 8.77 -5.28 9.65
CA CYS A 42 8.92 -5.00 11.08
C CYS A 42 9.43 -6.24 11.83
N GLU A 43 10.30 -6.03 12.81
CA GLU A 43 10.67 -7.06 13.77
C GLU A 43 9.75 -7.00 14.99
N PHE A 44 9.00 -8.06 15.26
CA PHE A 44 8.16 -8.17 16.46
C PHE A 44 9.01 -8.67 17.64
N LYS A 45 9.57 -7.73 18.41
CA LYS A 45 10.36 -8.01 19.60
C LYS A 45 9.47 -8.43 20.75
N THR A 46 9.88 -9.48 21.44
CA THR A 46 9.21 -9.97 22.67
C THR A 46 10.06 -9.66 23.88
N PHE A 47 9.41 -9.24 24.94
CA PHE A 47 10.05 -8.86 26.21
C PHE A 47 9.48 -9.70 27.33
N GLU A 48 10.35 -10.22 28.19
CA GLU A 48 10.01 -10.88 29.44
C GLU A 48 10.67 -10.12 30.60
N ARG A 49 9.86 -9.67 31.55
CA ARG A 49 10.30 -8.84 32.71
C ARG A 49 11.12 -7.61 32.26
N GLY A 50 10.72 -7.03 31.13
CA GLY A 50 11.38 -5.85 30.56
C GLY A 50 12.68 -6.12 29.78
N GLN A 51 13.11 -7.38 29.69
CA GLN A 51 14.30 -7.77 28.91
C GLN A 51 13.88 -8.37 27.57
N PRO A 52 14.59 -8.05 26.47
CA PRO A 52 14.29 -8.64 25.17
C PRO A 52 14.66 -10.13 25.17
N VAL A 53 13.70 -10.97 24.79
CA VAL A 53 13.84 -12.44 24.76
C VAL A 53 13.23 -12.95 23.46
N LYS A 54 13.91 -13.88 22.79
CA LYS A 54 13.35 -14.60 21.63
C LYS A 54 12.51 -15.78 22.13
N SER A 55 11.25 -15.48 22.47
CA SER A 55 10.27 -16.47 22.98
C SER A 55 9.55 -17.19 21.81
N ASP A 56 8.66 -18.14 22.13
CA ASP A 56 7.81 -18.80 21.14
C ASP A 56 6.96 -17.79 20.34
N TYR A 57 6.52 -16.70 21.00
CA TYR A 57 5.82 -15.61 20.31
C TYR A 57 6.71 -14.86 19.33
N TYR A 58 8.03 -14.73 19.60
CA TYR A 58 8.96 -14.14 18.65
C TYR A 58 9.01 -14.98 17.37
N TYR A 59 9.16 -16.32 17.50
CA TYR A 59 9.18 -17.23 16.36
C TYR A 59 7.85 -17.18 15.58
N LEU A 60 6.73 -17.22 16.32
CA LEU A 60 5.38 -17.17 15.76
C LEU A 60 5.13 -15.91 14.91
N LEU A 61 5.61 -14.75 15.35
CA LEU A 61 5.33 -13.46 14.68
C LEU A 61 6.33 -13.13 13.57
N ASN A 62 7.58 -13.59 13.68
CA ASN A 62 8.63 -13.22 12.73
C ASN A 62 9.00 -14.33 11.73
N VAL A 63 8.67 -15.60 12.01
CA VAL A 63 9.11 -16.72 11.18
C VAL A 63 7.95 -17.52 10.63
N GLU A 64 7.20 -18.19 11.50
CA GLU A 64 6.18 -19.17 11.13
C GLU A 64 4.89 -18.96 11.95
N PRO A 65 3.97 -18.14 11.46
CA PRO A 65 2.66 -17.94 12.08
C PRO A 65 1.79 -19.20 12.04
N ASN A 66 1.92 -20.00 10.99
CA ASN A 66 1.27 -21.30 10.84
C ASN A 66 2.07 -22.18 9.85
N VAL A 67 1.75 -23.46 9.81
CA VAL A 67 2.46 -24.47 8.98
C VAL A 67 2.44 -24.21 7.47
N ASN A 68 1.55 -23.37 6.98
CA ASN A 68 1.37 -23.12 5.56
C ASN A 68 1.89 -21.73 5.10
N GLU A 69 2.15 -20.82 6.03
CA GLU A 69 2.49 -19.42 5.71
C GLU A 69 3.68 -18.96 6.55
N ASN A 70 4.64 -18.31 5.92
CA ASN A 70 5.67 -17.58 6.62
C ASN A 70 5.14 -16.21 7.12
N SER A 71 5.87 -15.54 7.99
CA SER A 71 5.47 -14.25 8.57
C SER A 71 5.18 -13.19 7.51
N THR A 72 5.98 -13.12 6.44
CA THR A 72 5.78 -12.14 5.37
C THR A 72 4.44 -12.34 4.65
N ALA A 73 4.11 -13.56 4.26
CA ALA A 73 2.85 -13.87 3.59
C ALA A 73 1.65 -13.63 4.52
N PHE A 74 1.79 -14.02 5.78
CA PHE A 74 0.78 -13.83 6.80
C PHE A 74 0.47 -12.35 7.03
N TRP A 75 1.50 -11.52 7.29
CA TRP A 75 1.31 -10.09 7.53
C TRP A 75 0.75 -9.37 6.32
N LYS A 76 1.19 -9.70 5.11
CA LYS A 76 0.62 -9.16 3.87
C LYS A 76 -0.88 -9.46 3.77
N LYS A 77 -1.29 -10.67 4.11
CA LYS A 77 -2.69 -11.08 4.12
C LYS A 77 -3.52 -10.34 5.17
N VAL A 78 -2.97 -10.17 6.39
CA VAL A 78 -3.60 -9.38 7.45
C VAL A 78 -3.83 -7.94 7.02
N ILE A 79 -2.78 -7.27 6.53
CA ILE A 79 -2.84 -5.86 6.11
C ILE A 79 -3.77 -5.68 4.91
N TYR A 80 -3.69 -6.58 3.92
CA TYR A 80 -4.62 -6.51 2.79
C TYR A 80 -6.08 -6.57 3.24
N LYS A 81 -6.43 -7.52 4.13
CA LYS A 81 -7.80 -7.61 4.66
C LYS A 81 -8.18 -6.40 5.48
N LEU A 82 -7.26 -5.91 6.29
CA LEU A 82 -7.47 -4.72 7.13
C LEU A 82 -7.85 -3.50 6.28
N TYR A 83 -7.15 -3.26 5.18
CA TYR A 83 -7.45 -2.13 4.30
C TYR A 83 -8.62 -2.40 3.34
N ALA A 84 -8.79 -3.63 2.86
CA ALA A 84 -9.88 -3.98 1.94
C ALA A 84 -11.25 -4.04 2.63
N LYS A 85 -11.30 -4.46 3.90
CA LYS A 85 -12.56 -4.66 4.67
C LYS A 85 -12.69 -3.74 5.88
N ASN A 86 -11.73 -2.84 6.09
CA ASN A 86 -11.60 -1.98 7.26
C ASN A 86 -11.40 -2.74 8.58
N GLU A 87 -11.26 -4.05 8.52
CA GLU A 87 -11.04 -4.94 9.67
C GLU A 87 -10.35 -6.24 9.26
N ALA A 88 -9.60 -6.81 10.16
CA ALA A 88 -9.00 -8.13 10.01
C ALA A 88 -9.15 -8.92 11.33
N LEU A 89 -9.57 -10.18 11.21
CA LEU A 89 -9.71 -11.08 12.34
C LEU A 89 -8.65 -12.17 12.27
N VAL A 90 -7.81 -12.25 13.27
CA VAL A 90 -6.79 -13.30 13.42
C VAL A 90 -7.18 -14.21 14.57
N ILE A 91 -7.11 -15.50 14.34
CA ILE A 91 -7.53 -16.53 15.29
C ILE A 91 -6.29 -17.29 15.74
N PRO A 92 -5.96 -17.25 17.04
CA PRO A 92 -4.97 -18.14 17.65
C PRO A 92 -5.57 -19.55 17.78
N ILE A 93 -4.92 -20.53 17.16
CA ILE A 93 -5.34 -21.94 17.21
C ILE A 93 -4.31 -22.74 18.00
N PRO A 94 -4.68 -23.36 19.13
CA PRO A 94 -3.78 -24.24 19.85
C PRO A 94 -3.57 -25.54 19.05
N ARG A 95 -2.30 -25.89 18.77
CA ARG A 95 -1.93 -27.10 18.06
C ARG A 95 -0.69 -27.74 18.69
N GLY A 96 -0.84 -28.95 19.22
CA GLY A 96 0.30 -29.72 19.73
C GLY A 96 1.11 -29.06 20.86
N GLY A 97 0.52 -28.15 21.62
CA GLY A 97 1.19 -27.36 22.66
C GLY A 97 1.68 -25.97 22.21
N ASN A 98 1.66 -25.70 20.92
CA ASN A 98 1.99 -24.39 20.32
C ASN A 98 0.73 -23.66 19.90
N VAL A 99 0.87 -22.37 19.60
CA VAL A 99 -0.19 -21.54 19.06
C VAL A 99 0.13 -21.25 17.58
N GLU A 100 -0.83 -21.45 16.72
CA GLU A 100 -0.76 -21.02 15.30
C GLU A 100 -1.72 -19.85 15.08
N LEU A 101 -1.37 -18.95 14.16
CA LEU A 101 -2.20 -17.81 13.81
C LEU A 101 -2.79 -18.00 12.41
N VAL A 102 -4.11 -17.88 12.29
CA VAL A 102 -4.81 -17.91 11.01
C VAL A 102 -5.67 -16.68 10.82
N VAL A 103 -5.77 -16.22 9.58
CA VAL A 103 -6.57 -15.04 9.23
C VAL A 103 -7.94 -15.48 8.74
N ALA A 104 -9.01 -15.05 9.40
CA ALA A 104 -10.38 -15.34 9.00
C ALA A 104 -10.73 -14.66 7.67
N ASP A 105 -11.48 -15.34 6.80
CA ASP A 105 -11.94 -14.79 5.53
C ASP A 105 -13.25 -14.01 5.67
N SER A 106 -14.15 -14.53 6.50
CA SER A 106 -15.41 -13.87 6.84
C SER A 106 -15.89 -14.27 8.23
N TRP A 107 -16.72 -13.41 8.82
CA TRP A 107 -17.39 -13.66 10.11
C TRP A 107 -18.62 -12.77 10.22
N THR A 108 -19.53 -13.16 11.11
CA THR A 108 -20.64 -12.29 11.47
C THR A 108 -20.18 -11.33 12.56
N LYS A 109 -20.28 -10.01 12.28
CA LYS A 109 -19.96 -8.96 13.24
C LYS A 109 -20.84 -9.05 14.47
N PRO A 110 -20.25 -8.98 15.68
CA PRO A 110 -21.03 -8.83 16.90
C PRO A 110 -21.68 -7.45 16.94
N GLU A 111 -22.88 -7.36 17.53
CA GLU A 111 -23.41 -6.07 17.97
C GLU A 111 -22.50 -5.52 19.09
N TYR A 112 -21.99 -4.32 18.90
CA TYR A 112 -21.14 -3.69 19.88
C TYR A 112 -21.96 -3.19 21.07
N ILE A 113 -21.86 -3.88 22.19
CA ILE A 113 -22.40 -3.45 23.49
C ILE A 113 -21.21 -3.22 24.43
N PRO A 114 -20.94 -1.99 24.88
CA PRO A 114 -19.71 -1.66 25.62
C PRO A 114 -19.49 -2.47 26.90
N THR A 115 -20.58 -3.01 27.50
CA THR A 115 -20.56 -3.76 28.76
C THR A 115 -20.53 -5.28 28.57
N GLN A 116 -20.62 -5.76 27.34
CA GLN A 116 -20.61 -7.18 27.01
C GLN A 116 -19.44 -7.55 26.13
N GLU A 117 -18.92 -8.76 26.36
CA GLU A 117 -17.86 -9.30 25.49
C GLU A 117 -18.43 -9.62 24.11
N ASN A 118 -17.75 -9.17 23.05
CA ASN A 118 -18.12 -9.48 21.67
C ASN A 118 -18.05 -10.99 21.42
N VAL A 119 -18.96 -11.48 20.57
CA VAL A 119 -19.00 -12.89 20.16
C VAL A 119 -19.01 -12.94 18.63
N TYR A 120 -18.01 -13.59 18.06
CA TYR A 120 -17.81 -13.77 16.63
C TYR A 120 -18.41 -15.10 16.20
N ARG A 121 -19.27 -15.07 15.18
CA ARG A 121 -20.01 -16.23 14.69
C ARG A 121 -19.74 -16.48 13.21
N GLN A 122 -20.02 -17.71 12.76
CA GLN A 122 -19.93 -18.10 11.34
C GLN A 122 -18.55 -17.76 10.73
N ILE A 123 -17.49 -18.01 11.49
CA ILE A 123 -16.13 -17.69 11.09
C ILE A 123 -15.68 -18.68 10.02
N GLN A 124 -15.19 -18.19 8.90
CA GLN A 124 -14.65 -19.00 7.81
C GLN A 124 -13.15 -18.73 7.63
N VAL A 125 -12.39 -19.79 7.43
CA VAL A 125 -10.98 -19.77 7.08
C VAL A 125 -10.76 -20.71 5.89
N GLY A 126 -10.55 -20.16 4.71
CA GLY A 126 -10.53 -20.93 3.47
C GLY A 126 -11.88 -21.62 3.23
N GLN A 127 -11.81 -22.95 3.12
CA GLN A 127 -13.02 -23.79 2.97
C GLN A 127 -13.58 -24.33 4.30
N GLN A 128 -12.94 -24.01 5.42
CA GLN A 128 -13.36 -24.48 6.74
C GLN A 128 -14.22 -23.42 7.43
N SER A 129 -15.38 -23.86 7.94
CA SER A 129 -16.24 -23.06 8.80
C SER A 129 -16.08 -23.50 10.25
N TYR A 130 -15.86 -22.53 11.13
CA TYR A 130 -15.87 -22.78 12.56
C TYR A 130 -17.31 -22.89 13.06
N THR A 131 -17.65 -24.03 13.63
CA THR A 131 -18.99 -24.25 14.24
C THR A 131 -19.11 -23.64 15.64
N ARG A 132 -17.98 -23.35 16.28
CA ARG A 132 -17.93 -22.75 17.60
C ARG A 132 -17.87 -21.24 17.49
N ASP A 133 -18.69 -20.55 18.28
CA ASP A 133 -18.59 -19.11 18.49
C ASP A 133 -17.31 -18.77 19.27
N LEU A 134 -16.57 -17.76 18.82
CA LEU A 134 -15.37 -17.28 19.50
C LEU A 134 -15.65 -15.96 20.20
N LYS A 135 -15.15 -15.83 21.42
CA LYS A 135 -15.27 -14.59 22.20
C LYS A 135 -14.15 -13.62 21.87
N GLU A 136 -14.37 -12.35 22.18
CA GLU A 136 -13.40 -11.26 21.97
C GLU A 136 -11.99 -11.61 22.49
N ARG A 137 -11.88 -12.25 23.66
CA ARG A 137 -10.60 -12.66 24.25
C ARG A 137 -9.88 -13.80 23.53
N GLU A 138 -10.59 -14.53 22.65
CA GLU A 138 -10.06 -15.69 21.93
C GLU A 138 -9.59 -15.33 20.51
N VAL A 139 -9.77 -14.08 20.07
CA VAL A 139 -9.42 -13.60 18.74
C VAL A 139 -8.67 -12.28 18.83
N LEU A 140 -7.87 -11.98 17.80
CA LEU A 140 -7.27 -10.66 17.63
C LEU A 140 -8.06 -9.94 16.53
N HIS A 141 -8.77 -8.90 16.91
CA HIS A 141 -9.58 -8.11 16.00
C HIS A 141 -8.91 -6.76 15.76
N LEU A 142 -8.34 -6.60 14.58
CA LEU A 142 -7.73 -5.37 14.13
C LEU A 142 -8.78 -4.57 13.33
N THR A 143 -8.93 -3.30 13.64
CA THR A 143 -9.86 -2.40 12.95
C THR A 143 -9.16 -1.10 12.58
N LEU A 144 -9.36 -0.62 11.36
CA LEU A 144 -9.00 0.76 11.04
C LEU A 144 -10.12 1.65 11.60
N ASN A 145 -9.75 2.56 12.51
CA ASN A 145 -10.70 3.50 13.13
C ASN A 145 -11.13 4.64 12.17
N ASN A 146 -10.86 4.50 10.89
CA ASN A 146 -11.27 5.43 9.85
C ASN A 146 -12.56 4.92 9.21
N ASP A 147 -13.52 5.81 9.00
CA ASP A 147 -14.70 5.52 8.22
C ASP A 147 -14.28 5.10 6.80
N ASP A 148 -14.10 3.78 6.61
CA ASP A 148 -13.93 3.14 5.31
C ASP A 148 -13.01 3.90 4.33
N ALA A 149 -11.69 3.86 4.55
CA ALA A 149 -10.71 4.44 3.62
C ALA A 149 -10.96 3.97 2.17
N LYS A 150 -11.39 2.72 1.99
CA LYS A 150 -11.79 2.19 0.69
C LYS A 150 -13.01 2.90 0.12
N LYS A 151 -14.05 3.19 0.91
CA LYS A 151 -15.23 3.94 0.42
C LYS A 151 -14.88 5.35 -0.01
N VAL A 152 -13.95 6.00 0.69
CA VAL A 152 -13.46 7.34 0.30
C VAL A 152 -12.72 7.27 -1.02
N VAL A 153 -11.85 6.26 -1.20
CA VAL A 153 -11.15 6.01 -2.47
C VAL A 153 -12.14 5.69 -3.58
N ASP A 154 -13.13 4.83 -3.32
CA ASP A 154 -14.18 4.47 -4.28
C ASP A 154 -15.02 5.69 -4.69
N ALA A 155 -15.39 6.57 -3.74
CA ALA A 155 -16.15 7.80 -4.01
C ALA A 155 -15.34 8.82 -4.83
N LEU A 156 -14.06 8.99 -4.53
CA LEU A 156 -13.15 9.83 -5.33
C LEU A 156 -13.01 9.28 -6.74
N TYR A 157 -12.89 7.98 -6.87
CA TYR A 157 -12.79 7.31 -8.15
C TYR A 157 -14.05 7.51 -9.00
N GLU A 158 -15.24 7.31 -8.45
CA GLU A 158 -16.51 7.56 -9.16
C GLU A 158 -16.62 9.01 -9.66
N SER A 159 -16.08 9.96 -8.91
CA SER A 159 -16.03 11.37 -9.34
C SER A 159 -15.12 11.59 -10.56
N TYR A 160 -14.02 10.85 -10.64
CA TYR A 160 -13.04 10.94 -11.74
C TYR A 160 -13.40 10.09 -12.96
N LYS A 161 -14.25 9.11 -12.79
CA LYS A 161 -14.68 8.15 -13.81
C LYS A 161 -15.12 8.81 -15.11
N ASN A 162 -16.07 9.73 -15.02
CA ASN A 162 -16.62 10.41 -16.19
C ASN A 162 -15.55 11.24 -16.92
N LEU A 163 -14.59 11.79 -16.18
CA LEU A 163 -13.50 12.56 -16.75
C LEU A 163 -12.52 11.66 -17.52
N VAL A 164 -12.13 10.53 -16.92
CA VAL A 164 -11.26 9.54 -17.58
C VAL A 164 -11.91 8.97 -18.84
N GLN A 165 -13.18 8.56 -18.74
CA GLN A 165 -13.93 8.04 -19.89
C GLN A 165 -14.03 9.07 -21.02
N SER A 166 -14.34 10.33 -20.69
CA SER A 166 -14.41 11.41 -21.67
C SER A 166 -13.05 11.66 -22.32
N SER A 167 -11.97 11.63 -21.55
CA SER A 167 -10.61 11.83 -22.06
C SER A 167 -10.17 10.68 -22.97
N ILE A 168 -10.50 9.44 -22.62
CA ILE A 168 -10.23 8.28 -23.47
C ILE A 168 -11.05 8.36 -24.75
N LYS A 169 -12.36 8.62 -24.66
CA LYS A 169 -13.24 8.80 -25.86
C LYS A 169 -12.73 9.92 -26.76
N ASN A 170 -12.36 11.06 -26.18
CA ASN A 170 -11.80 12.17 -26.96
C ASN A 170 -10.46 11.81 -27.61
N ASN A 171 -9.60 11.05 -26.91
CA ASN A 171 -8.32 10.62 -27.47
C ASN A 171 -8.52 9.62 -28.62
N VAL A 172 -9.41 8.64 -28.47
CA VAL A 172 -9.78 7.68 -29.51
C VAL A 172 -10.39 8.44 -30.70
N TRP A 173 -11.30 9.38 -30.44
CA TRP A 173 -11.88 10.22 -31.46
C TRP A 173 -10.81 11.05 -32.20
N ASN A 174 -9.94 11.74 -31.50
CA ASN A 174 -8.92 12.61 -32.07
C ASN A 174 -7.83 11.85 -32.84
N ASN A 175 -7.57 10.60 -32.48
CA ASN A 175 -6.62 9.72 -33.16
C ASN A 175 -7.25 8.90 -34.28
N GLY A 176 -8.59 8.80 -34.32
CA GLY A 176 -9.33 8.16 -35.38
C GLY A 176 -9.32 9.00 -36.66
N GLN A 177 -9.34 8.33 -37.83
CA GLN A 177 -9.58 9.01 -39.09
C GLN A 177 -11.09 9.12 -39.33
N HIS A 178 -11.60 10.33 -39.33
CA HIS A 178 -13.01 10.60 -39.59
C HIS A 178 -13.18 11.14 -41.00
N MET A 179 -14.16 10.60 -41.70
CA MET A 179 -14.47 11.05 -43.08
C MET A 179 -15.91 11.57 -43.11
N LYS A 180 -16.09 12.70 -43.78
CA LYS A 180 -17.40 13.24 -44.11
C LYS A 180 -17.72 12.84 -45.54
N VAL A 181 -18.85 12.17 -45.74
CA VAL A 181 -19.36 11.80 -47.05
C VAL A 181 -20.47 12.77 -47.43
N HIS A 182 -20.27 13.48 -48.55
CA HIS A 182 -21.31 14.31 -49.13
C HIS A 182 -21.95 13.56 -50.30
N VAL A 183 -23.23 13.33 -50.27
CA VAL A 183 -23.97 12.63 -51.31
C VAL A 183 -24.76 13.65 -52.13
N THR A 184 -24.41 13.81 -53.41
CA THR A 184 -24.99 14.83 -54.28
C THR A 184 -26.24 14.38 -55.02
N GLN A 185 -26.49 13.05 -55.16
CA GLN A 185 -27.69 12.51 -55.79
C GLN A 185 -28.22 11.29 -55.06
N VAL A 186 -29.41 11.39 -54.54
CA VAL A 186 -30.18 10.24 -54.04
C VAL A 186 -31.13 9.81 -55.17
N ALA A 187 -30.65 8.90 -56.04
CA ALA A 187 -31.48 8.33 -57.06
C ALA A 187 -32.22 7.10 -56.54
N ASN A 188 -33.56 7.14 -56.62
CA ASN A 188 -34.49 6.02 -56.35
C ASN A 188 -34.64 5.56 -54.91
N GLY A 189 -35.60 6.16 -54.20
CA GLY A 189 -36.21 5.61 -52.97
C GLY A 189 -35.25 5.51 -51.75
N GLN A 190 -35.69 6.03 -50.62
CA GLN A 190 -34.84 6.16 -49.40
C GLN A 190 -34.36 4.81 -48.89
N ASP A 191 -35.15 3.77 -48.94
CA ASP A 191 -34.83 2.43 -48.44
C ASP A 191 -33.78 1.67 -49.24
N ASP A 192 -33.69 1.90 -50.56
CA ASP A 192 -32.71 1.25 -51.45
C ASP A 192 -31.33 1.93 -51.36
N PHE A 193 -31.34 3.23 -51.05
CA PHE A 193 -30.15 4.00 -50.83
C PHE A 193 -29.41 3.58 -49.55
N GLU A 194 -30.13 3.46 -48.45
CA GLU A 194 -29.54 3.06 -47.14
C GLU A 194 -28.89 1.67 -47.20
N LYS A 195 -29.53 0.70 -47.86
CA LYS A 195 -28.98 -0.65 -48.05
C LYS A 195 -27.72 -0.66 -48.92
N LYS A 196 -27.72 0.07 -50.03
CA LYS A 196 -26.55 0.15 -50.93
C LYS A 196 -25.40 0.91 -50.26
N PHE A 197 -25.69 1.97 -49.55
CA PHE A 197 -24.69 2.75 -48.83
C PHE A 197 -24.06 1.95 -47.69
N SER A 198 -24.86 1.22 -46.89
CA SER A 198 -24.34 0.32 -45.84
C SER A 198 -23.47 -0.79 -46.41
N ALA A 199 -23.91 -1.44 -47.48
CA ALA A 199 -23.12 -2.48 -48.16
C ALA A 199 -21.79 -1.96 -48.71
N MET A 200 -21.77 -0.75 -49.25
CA MET A 200 -20.57 -0.09 -49.74
C MET A 200 -19.62 0.27 -48.60
N LEU A 201 -20.14 0.77 -47.49
CA LEU A 201 -19.35 1.05 -46.27
C LEU A 201 -18.70 -0.22 -45.73
N GLU A 202 -19.42 -1.30 -45.63
CA GLU A 202 -18.90 -2.57 -45.10
C GLU A 202 -17.89 -3.24 -46.04
N SER A 203 -18.14 -3.22 -47.37
CA SER A 203 -17.34 -3.95 -48.34
C SER A 203 -16.06 -3.21 -48.76
N SER A 204 -16.09 -1.88 -48.80
CA SER A 204 -15.00 -1.09 -49.38
C SER A 204 -14.30 -0.16 -48.40
N TYR A 205 -15.06 0.49 -47.50
CA TYR A 205 -14.48 1.50 -46.60
C TYR A 205 -13.99 0.95 -45.26
N LYS A 206 -14.69 0.00 -44.69
CA LYS A 206 -14.29 -0.63 -43.42
C LYS A 206 -12.93 -1.34 -43.55
N PRO A 207 -12.66 -2.17 -44.58
CA PRO A 207 -11.35 -2.76 -44.80
C PRO A 207 -10.24 -1.72 -45.08
N PHE A 208 -10.57 -0.60 -45.71
CA PHE A 208 -9.60 0.48 -45.93
C PHE A 208 -9.20 1.15 -44.60
N LEU A 209 -10.15 1.44 -43.75
CA LEU A 209 -9.89 2.05 -42.44
C LEU A 209 -9.14 1.11 -41.48
N GLU A 210 -9.42 -0.19 -41.55
CA GLU A 210 -8.79 -1.20 -40.71
C GLU A 210 -7.37 -1.59 -41.16
N SER A 211 -7.07 -1.52 -42.43
CA SER A 211 -5.79 -1.99 -43.01
C SER A 211 -4.64 -0.99 -42.94
N GLY A 212 -4.91 0.28 -42.63
CA GLY A 212 -3.89 1.34 -42.59
C GLY A 212 -3.20 1.66 -43.95
N THR A 213 -3.34 0.78 -44.92
CA THR A 213 -2.85 0.95 -46.31
C THR A 213 -3.88 0.33 -47.26
N GLY A 214 -4.48 1.13 -48.11
CA GLY A 214 -5.48 0.63 -49.03
C GLY A 214 -5.81 1.67 -50.11
N ILE A 215 -6.56 1.23 -51.12
CA ILE A 215 -7.09 2.11 -52.18
C ILE A 215 -8.54 2.43 -51.81
N LEU A 216 -8.83 3.72 -51.68
CA LEU A 216 -10.19 4.20 -51.49
C LEU A 216 -10.88 4.32 -52.84
N PRO A 217 -11.91 3.55 -53.16
CA PRO A 217 -12.64 3.73 -54.41
C PRO A 217 -13.46 5.00 -54.35
N GLU A 218 -13.35 5.85 -55.37
CA GLU A 218 -14.24 6.98 -55.60
C GLU A 218 -15.42 6.56 -56.49
N PHE A 219 -16.64 6.89 -56.06
CA PHE A 219 -17.85 6.65 -56.82
C PHE A 219 -18.51 7.97 -57.19
N ASP A 220 -19.02 8.04 -58.43
CA ASP A 220 -19.72 9.23 -58.89
C ASP A 220 -20.91 9.58 -57.98
N GLY A 221 -20.95 10.82 -57.53
CA GLY A 221 -22.01 11.31 -56.61
C GLY A 221 -21.67 11.23 -55.15
N TYR A 222 -20.51 10.68 -54.76
CA TYR A 222 -20.03 10.63 -53.40
C TYR A 222 -18.72 11.40 -53.26
N ASP A 223 -18.73 12.47 -52.49
CA ASP A 223 -17.52 13.26 -52.21
C ASP A 223 -17.07 12.94 -50.77
N PHE A 224 -15.86 12.38 -50.66
CA PHE A 224 -15.27 11.97 -49.39
C PHE A 224 -14.26 13.02 -48.94
N GLN A 225 -14.53 13.69 -47.85
CA GLN A 225 -13.63 14.65 -47.26
C GLN A 225 -13.12 14.11 -45.93
N LEU A 226 -11.80 13.99 -45.80
CA LEU A 226 -11.18 13.75 -44.49
C LEU A 226 -11.54 14.93 -43.57
N MET A 227 -12.23 14.64 -42.49
CA MET A 227 -12.43 15.62 -41.47
C MET A 227 -11.08 15.83 -40.76
N ASN A 228 -10.52 17.02 -40.98
CA ASN A 228 -9.37 17.44 -40.19
C ASN A 228 -9.87 17.69 -38.77
N ASN A 229 -9.78 16.69 -37.93
CA ASN A 229 -9.99 16.88 -36.52
C ASN A 229 -8.95 17.90 -36.07
N GLY A 230 -9.41 19.15 -35.83
CA GLY A 230 -8.58 20.32 -35.62
C GLY A 230 -7.32 20.03 -34.80
N THR A 231 -6.31 20.85 -35.00
CA THR A 231 -4.99 20.81 -34.34
C THR A 231 -5.00 20.80 -32.81
N GLY A 232 -5.89 20.00 -32.22
CA GLY A 232 -5.77 19.60 -30.82
C GLY A 232 -4.54 18.72 -30.72
N THR A 233 -3.51 19.20 -30.11
CA THR A 233 -2.33 18.42 -29.73
C THR A 233 -2.78 17.05 -29.28
N LYS A 234 -2.31 16.00 -29.96
CA LYS A 234 -2.50 14.59 -29.60
C LYS A 234 -1.81 14.36 -28.26
N ASP A 235 -2.37 14.90 -27.19
CA ASP A 235 -1.68 14.92 -25.90
C ASP A 235 -2.10 13.68 -25.08
N THR A 236 -1.33 12.62 -25.23
CA THR A 236 -1.37 11.46 -24.34
C THR A 236 -0.93 11.84 -22.91
N ARG A 237 -0.42 13.07 -22.72
CA ARG A 237 -0.01 13.59 -21.40
C ARG A 237 -1.19 13.78 -20.49
N ASP A 238 -2.35 14.21 -21.01
CA ASP A 238 -3.57 14.42 -20.22
C ASP A 238 -4.07 13.09 -19.62
N ILE A 239 -4.00 12.00 -20.39
CA ILE A 239 -4.38 10.67 -19.90
C ILE A 239 -3.40 10.20 -18.83
N LYS A 240 -2.09 10.39 -19.04
CA LYS A 240 -1.08 10.06 -18.03
C LYS A 240 -1.30 10.86 -16.75
N ALA A 241 -1.57 12.16 -16.85
CA ALA A 241 -1.84 13.00 -15.69
C ALA A 241 -3.05 12.51 -14.89
N LEU A 242 -4.13 12.07 -15.57
CA LEU A 242 -5.30 11.48 -14.91
C LEU A 242 -4.98 10.17 -14.17
N PHE A 243 -4.12 9.32 -14.74
CA PHE A 243 -3.65 8.12 -14.06
C PHE A 243 -2.81 8.46 -12.82
N ASP A 244 -1.86 9.38 -12.95
CA ASP A 244 -1.02 9.85 -11.85
C ASP A 244 -1.88 10.47 -10.73
N ASP A 245 -2.95 11.18 -11.07
CA ASP A 245 -3.92 11.72 -10.12
C ASP A 245 -4.65 10.62 -9.35
N ILE A 246 -5.11 9.56 -10.03
CA ILE A 246 -5.79 8.41 -9.38
C ILE A 246 -4.86 7.75 -8.35
N PHE A 247 -3.60 7.49 -8.74
CA PHE A 247 -2.61 6.94 -7.81
C PHE A 247 -2.35 7.89 -6.64
N SER A 248 -2.22 9.18 -6.91
CA SER A 248 -1.97 10.20 -5.88
C SER A 248 -3.13 10.33 -4.89
N PHE A 249 -4.37 10.33 -5.37
CA PHE A 249 -5.55 10.37 -4.50
C PHE A 249 -5.72 9.09 -3.69
N THR A 250 -5.49 7.93 -4.31
CA THR A 250 -5.52 6.65 -3.60
C THR A 250 -4.47 6.61 -2.50
N ALA A 251 -3.25 7.03 -2.79
CA ALA A 251 -2.16 7.10 -1.83
C ALA A 251 -2.52 8.02 -0.64
N ARG A 252 -3.02 9.23 -0.92
CA ARG A 252 -3.46 10.18 0.13
C ARG A 252 -4.60 9.63 0.97
N GLY A 253 -5.58 8.95 0.34
CA GLY A 253 -6.69 8.30 1.03
C GLY A 253 -6.25 7.19 1.99
N LEU A 254 -5.12 6.55 1.70
CA LEU A 254 -4.52 5.49 2.52
C LEU A 254 -3.38 6.00 3.43
N GLY A 255 -3.15 7.31 3.49
CA GLY A 255 -2.11 7.90 4.33
C GLY A 255 -0.68 7.69 3.81
N ILE A 256 -0.51 7.47 2.50
CA ILE A 256 0.79 7.31 1.86
C ILE A 256 1.15 8.61 1.13
N PRO A 257 2.37 9.13 1.28
CA PRO A 257 2.85 10.22 0.46
C PRO A 257 2.85 9.83 -1.03
N PRO A 258 2.22 10.59 -1.94
CA PRO A 258 2.12 10.23 -3.36
C PRO A 258 3.45 9.97 -4.05
N VAL A 259 4.50 10.66 -3.64
CA VAL A 259 5.86 10.51 -4.17
C VAL A 259 6.37 9.06 -4.06
N LEU A 260 5.98 8.33 -3.00
CA LEU A 260 6.38 6.93 -2.80
C LEU A 260 5.72 5.99 -3.82
N VAL A 261 4.58 6.37 -4.36
CA VAL A 261 3.84 5.58 -5.36
C VAL A 261 4.26 5.96 -6.77
N GLN A 262 4.62 7.22 -6.99
CA GLN A 262 5.06 7.75 -8.29
C GLN A 262 6.49 7.35 -8.66
N GLY A 263 7.31 6.93 -7.66
CA GLY A 263 8.69 6.48 -7.91
C GLY A 263 9.70 7.62 -8.11
N ASP A 264 9.37 8.84 -7.73
CA ASP A 264 10.30 9.97 -7.76
C ASP A 264 11.28 9.88 -6.59
N VAL A 265 12.58 9.98 -6.85
CA VAL A 265 13.65 9.56 -5.91
C VAL A 265 14.30 10.72 -5.18
N ALA A 266 14.03 11.98 -5.54
CA ALA A 266 14.66 13.13 -4.91
C ALA A 266 14.09 13.37 -3.50
N GLY A 267 14.96 13.37 -2.47
CA GLY A 267 14.56 13.64 -1.08
C GLY A 267 13.72 12.54 -0.42
N ILE A 268 13.78 11.32 -0.94
CA ILE A 268 12.89 10.21 -0.54
C ILE A 268 13.08 9.78 0.93
N ASN A 269 14.29 9.90 1.49
CA ASN A 269 14.59 9.43 2.85
C ASN A 269 13.79 10.19 3.92
N ASP A 270 13.67 11.51 3.80
CA ASP A 270 12.89 12.31 4.75
C ASP A 270 11.39 12.00 4.64
N ILE A 271 10.92 11.77 3.41
CA ILE A 271 9.52 11.42 3.14
C ILE A 271 9.21 10.04 3.71
N ILE A 272 10.11 9.05 3.53
CA ILE A 272 9.97 7.72 4.12
C ILE A 272 9.94 7.82 5.65
N THR A 273 10.86 8.56 6.26
CA THR A 273 10.92 8.73 7.71
C THR A 273 9.62 9.35 8.25
N HIS A 274 9.13 10.39 7.58
CA HIS A 274 7.86 11.00 7.94
C HIS A 274 6.68 10.03 7.80
N TRP A 275 6.62 9.28 6.71
CA TRP A 275 5.57 8.29 6.48
C TRP A 275 5.63 7.13 7.49
N LEU A 276 6.81 6.64 7.82
CA LEU A 276 6.99 5.63 8.86
C LEU A 276 6.41 6.13 10.19
N THR A 277 6.79 7.32 10.61
CA THR A 277 6.34 7.89 11.89
C THR A 277 4.84 8.17 11.95
N THR A 278 4.24 8.65 10.84
CA THR A 278 2.83 9.07 10.83
C THR A 278 1.85 8.01 10.38
N GLY A 279 2.30 7.06 9.54
CA GLY A 279 1.45 6.03 8.95
C GLY A 279 1.71 4.64 9.49
N ILE A 280 2.99 4.21 9.53
CA ILE A 280 3.35 2.82 9.87
C ILE A 280 3.47 2.60 11.37
N ASP A 281 4.12 3.50 12.12
CA ASP A 281 4.30 3.36 13.57
C ASP A 281 2.99 3.26 14.33
N PRO A 282 1.94 4.08 14.05
CA PRO A 282 0.64 3.93 14.69
C PRO A 282 -0.01 2.56 14.41
N LEU A 283 0.11 2.06 13.18
CA LEU A 283 -0.42 0.75 12.79
C LEU A 283 0.35 -0.39 13.48
N ALA A 284 1.68 -0.34 13.48
CA ALA A 284 2.55 -1.28 14.18
C ALA A 284 2.28 -1.30 15.69
N ALA A 285 2.08 -0.12 16.29
CA ALA A 285 1.71 0.03 17.68
C ALA A 285 0.32 -0.57 17.99
N GLN A 286 -0.65 -0.39 17.09
CA GLN A 286 -1.98 -0.99 17.23
C GLN A 286 -1.90 -2.52 17.23
N ILE A 287 -1.17 -3.09 16.28
CA ILE A 287 -0.93 -4.53 16.19
C ILE A 287 -0.26 -5.02 17.47
N SER A 288 0.81 -4.38 17.91
CA SER A 288 1.55 -4.74 19.13
C SER A 288 0.67 -4.71 20.39
N LYS A 289 -0.19 -3.70 20.52
CA LYS A 289 -1.12 -3.56 21.64
C LYS A 289 -2.17 -4.66 21.64
N GLU A 290 -2.72 -5.00 20.48
CA GLU A 290 -3.73 -6.05 20.37
C GLU A 290 -3.13 -7.42 20.66
N PHE A 291 -1.92 -7.72 20.18
CA PHE A 291 -1.20 -8.94 20.53
C PHE A 291 -0.89 -9.00 22.04
N SER A 292 -0.33 -7.94 22.60
CA SER A 292 -0.05 -7.88 24.05
C SER A 292 -1.30 -8.06 24.88
N ARG A 293 -2.42 -7.43 24.49
CA ARG A 293 -3.72 -7.54 25.18
C ARG A 293 -4.27 -8.96 25.21
N LYS A 294 -4.07 -9.73 24.14
CA LYS A 294 -4.70 -11.04 23.97
C LYS A 294 -3.82 -12.21 24.37
N LEU A 295 -2.52 -12.12 24.13
CA LEU A 295 -1.58 -13.23 24.36
C LEU A 295 -0.87 -13.14 25.69
N ILE A 296 -0.80 -11.95 26.32
CA ILE A 296 -0.06 -11.74 27.56
C ILE A 296 -1.03 -11.47 28.70
N PRO A 297 -1.00 -12.27 29.78
CA PRO A 297 -1.78 -12.00 30.97
C PRO A 297 -1.46 -10.63 31.60
N LYS A 298 -2.45 -9.94 32.14
CA LYS A 298 -2.27 -8.61 32.75
C LYS A 298 -1.16 -8.58 33.82
N ALA A 299 -1.03 -9.64 34.61
CA ALA A 299 -0.01 -9.71 35.65
C ALA A 299 1.41 -9.76 35.07
N ASP A 300 1.60 -10.43 33.94
CA ASP A 300 2.88 -10.55 33.27
C ASP A 300 3.21 -9.27 32.54
N TRP A 301 2.21 -8.66 31.88
CA TRP A 301 2.37 -7.35 31.25
C TRP A 301 2.84 -6.27 32.26
N LEU A 302 2.28 -6.27 33.48
CA LEU A 302 2.69 -5.35 34.54
C LEU A 302 4.12 -5.61 35.03
N ARG A 303 4.65 -6.81 34.81
CA ARG A 303 6.07 -7.15 35.07
C ARG A 303 7.02 -6.78 33.96
N GLY A 304 6.49 -6.29 32.83
CA GLY A 304 7.27 -5.83 31.68
C GLY A 304 7.21 -6.75 30.45
N ASP A 305 6.38 -7.82 30.49
CA ASP A 305 6.18 -8.68 29.34
C ASP A 305 5.35 -7.93 28.29
N ARG A 306 5.82 -7.91 27.05
CA ARG A 306 5.11 -7.24 25.96
C ARG A 306 5.60 -7.72 24.60
N VAL A 307 4.76 -7.51 23.59
CA VAL A 307 5.16 -7.58 22.17
C VAL A 307 5.29 -6.14 21.67
N TYR A 308 6.36 -5.86 20.96
CA TYR A 308 6.63 -4.56 20.37
C TYR A 308 7.10 -4.72 18.92
N ALA A 309 6.40 -4.11 17.97
CA ALA A 309 6.82 -4.08 16.58
C ALA A 309 7.84 -2.96 16.39
N ASP A 310 9.05 -3.35 16.03
CA ASP A 310 10.16 -2.44 15.76
C ASP A 310 10.15 -2.08 14.26
N THR A 311 9.87 -0.83 13.97
CA THR A 311 9.81 -0.28 12.60
C THR A 311 11.16 0.22 12.12
N SER A 312 12.18 0.29 12.97
CA SER A 312 13.53 0.75 12.61
C SER A 312 14.20 -0.14 11.57
N THR A 313 13.79 -1.41 11.49
CA THR A 313 14.29 -2.39 10.52
C THR A 313 13.80 -2.14 9.08
N ILE A 314 12.82 -1.26 8.88
CA ILE A 314 12.26 -0.97 7.56
C ILE A 314 13.20 -0.10 6.73
N GLN A 315 13.90 0.83 7.36
CA GLN A 315 14.88 1.67 6.69
C GLN A 315 16.23 0.95 6.55
N HIS A 316 16.76 0.96 5.33
CA HIS A 316 18.10 0.46 5.12
C HIS A 316 19.10 1.44 5.73
N PHE A 317 19.74 1.04 6.82
CA PHE A 317 20.76 1.85 7.47
C PHE A 317 22.10 1.72 6.71
N ASP A 318 22.46 2.76 5.96
CA ASP A 318 23.76 2.81 5.33
C ASP A 318 24.83 3.27 6.37
N MET A 319 25.64 2.31 6.80
CA MET A 319 26.68 2.52 7.81
C MET A 319 27.74 3.54 7.33
N PHE A 320 28.01 3.58 6.03
CA PHE A 320 29.05 4.46 5.50
C PHE A 320 28.62 5.92 5.42
N SER A 321 27.38 6.15 5.01
CA SER A 321 26.80 7.51 4.99
C SER A 321 26.55 8.06 6.40
N ASN A 322 26.43 7.20 7.41
CA ASN A 322 26.20 7.60 8.80
C ASN A 322 27.44 7.47 9.71
N ALA A 323 28.63 7.27 9.16
CA ALA A 323 29.85 7.03 9.93
C ALA A 323 30.12 8.09 11.03
N ALA A 324 29.92 9.38 10.73
CA ALA A 324 30.06 10.47 11.70
C ALA A 324 29.04 10.43 12.85
N ASN A 325 27.83 9.94 12.58
CA ASN A 325 26.80 9.77 13.60
C ASN A 325 27.08 8.54 14.47
N ILE A 326 27.61 7.48 13.89
CA ILE A 326 28.07 6.27 14.60
C ILE A 326 29.16 6.63 15.61
N GLU A 327 30.18 7.40 15.20
CA GLU A 327 31.20 7.87 16.08
C GLU A 327 30.66 8.60 17.30
N LYS A 328 29.73 9.56 17.09
CA LYS A 328 29.10 10.32 18.16
C LYS A 328 28.25 9.44 19.11
N ILE A 329 27.57 8.43 18.58
CA ILE A 329 26.74 7.51 19.36
C ILE A 329 27.63 6.65 20.26
N VAL A 330 28.75 6.13 19.75
CA VAL A 330 29.71 5.36 20.53
C VAL A 330 30.40 6.24 21.57
N GLU A 331 30.85 7.43 21.20
CA GLU A 331 31.51 8.39 22.07
C GLU A 331 30.62 8.90 23.22
N SER A 332 29.30 8.91 23.04
CA SER A 332 28.35 9.30 24.08
C SER A 332 28.04 8.19 25.10
N ALA A 333 28.65 7.01 24.97
CA ALA A 333 28.33 5.79 25.74
C ALA A 333 26.86 5.34 25.64
N ALA A 334 26.12 5.81 24.63
CA ALA A 334 24.75 5.42 24.43
C ALA A 334 24.62 3.96 23.97
N TYR A 335 25.59 3.51 23.15
CA TYR A 335 25.65 2.14 22.61
C TYR A 335 27.08 1.61 22.67
N SER A 336 27.24 0.33 22.99
CA SER A 336 28.47 -0.41 22.77
C SER A 336 28.63 -0.77 21.29
N ILE A 337 29.82 -1.17 20.88
CA ILE A 337 30.10 -1.56 19.49
C ILE A 337 29.26 -2.76 19.06
N ASN A 338 29.07 -3.74 19.95
CA ASN A 338 28.24 -4.91 19.65
C ASN A 338 26.76 -4.58 19.53
N GLU A 339 26.21 -3.77 20.43
CA GLU A 339 24.83 -3.30 20.31
C GLU A 339 24.60 -2.53 19.00
N LEU A 340 25.56 -1.72 18.56
CA LEU A 340 25.46 -1.02 17.29
C LEU A 340 25.55 -1.98 16.10
N ARG A 341 26.43 -2.99 16.18
CA ARG A 341 26.53 -4.02 15.12
C ARG A 341 25.25 -4.83 15.01
N GLU A 342 24.67 -5.24 16.13
CA GLU A 342 23.39 -5.95 16.16
C GLU A 342 22.24 -5.07 15.60
N ALA A 343 22.19 -3.80 15.99
CA ALA A 343 21.19 -2.86 15.48
C ALA A 343 21.33 -2.61 13.96
N THR A 344 22.51 -2.77 13.40
CA THR A 344 22.79 -2.62 11.95
C THR A 344 22.81 -3.95 11.19
N GLY A 345 22.40 -5.07 11.83
CA GLY A 345 22.37 -6.40 11.23
C GLY A 345 23.72 -7.11 11.14
N GLY A 346 24.78 -6.58 11.77
CA GLY A 346 26.09 -7.20 11.86
C GLY A 346 26.19 -8.21 13.01
N ALA A 347 26.94 -9.30 12.83
CA ALA A 347 27.19 -10.23 13.91
C ALA A 347 28.05 -9.59 15.02
N PRO A 348 27.78 -9.86 16.31
CA PRO A 348 28.58 -9.36 17.41
C PRO A 348 30.00 -9.91 17.35
N LEU A 349 30.97 -9.11 17.78
CA LEU A 349 32.35 -9.53 17.93
C LEU A 349 32.52 -10.35 19.22
N PRO A 350 33.32 -11.41 19.21
CA PRO A 350 33.50 -12.26 20.38
C PRO A 350 34.34 -11.57 21.51
N ASP A 351 34.95 -10.47 21.22
CA ASP A 351 35.84 -9.77 22.13
C ASP A 351 35.10 -9.00 23.20
N LYS A 352 35.55 -9.11 24.46
CA LYS A 352 34.92 -8.42 25.59
C LYS A 352 34.89 -6.91 25.47
N TRP A 353 35.90 -6.31 24.82
CA TRP A 353 35.98 -4.85 24.62
C TRP A 353 34.82 -4.30 23.74
N ALA A 354 34.28 -5.10 22.85
CA ALA A 354 33.18 -4.71 21.98
C ALA A 354 31.82 -4.53 22.71
N ASN A 355 31.69 -5.05 23.94
CA ASN A 355 30.53 -4.88 24.82
C ASN A 355 30.70 -3.75 25.83
N ILE A 356 31.86 -3.04 25.79
CA ILE A 356 32.14 -1.92 26.70
C ILE A 356 31.59 -0.63 26.09
N HIS A 357 30.91 0.17 26.91
CA HIS A 357 30.48 1.50 26.54
C HIS A 357 31.62 2.48 26.65
N TRP A 358 31.92 3.20 25.58
CA TRP A 358 33.02 4.15 25.49
C TRP A 358 32.50 5.57 25.63
N MET A 359 33.19 6.38 26.43
CA MET A 359 32.85 7.79 26.59
C MET A 359 34.12 8.65 26.32
N THR A 360 33.94 9.75 25.58
CA THR A 360 35.05 10.70 25.40
C THR A 360 35.32 11.43 26.72
N LYS A 361 36.61 11.78 26.95
CA LYS A 361 37.01 12.57 28.11
C LYS A 361 36.44 13.99 28.13
N ASN A 362 35.84 14.43 27.02
CA ASN A 362 35.27 15.75 26.88
C ASN A 362 33.85 15.85 27.51
N ILE A 363 33.26 14.74 27.93
CA ILE A 363 31.96 14.71 28.62
C ILE A 363 32.20 14.49 30.11
N ALA A 364 32.02 15.54 30.88
CA ALA A 364 32.15 15.48 32.35
C ALA A 364 30.79 15.82 32.98
N THR A 365 30.48 15.27 34.15
CA THR A 365 29.27 15.67 34.91
C THR A 365 29.42 17.13 35.37
N VAL A 366 28.28 17.80 35.53
CA VAL A 366 28.24 19.18 36.06
C VAL A 366 29.01 19.29 37.38
N GLU A 367 28.94 18.27 38.23
CA GLU A 367 29.65 18.20 39.50
C GLU A 367 31.18 18.09 39.32
N THR A 368 31.65 17.33 38.30
CA THR A 368 33.06 17.22 37.98
C THR A 368 33.61 18.53 37.45
N VAL A 369 32.89 19.16 36.53
CA VAL A 369 33.25 20.46 35.97
C VAL A 369 33.26 21.55 37.04
N ALA A 370 32.29 21.58 37.94
CA ALA A 370 32.22 22.52 39.05
C ALA A 370 33.37 22.29 40.06
N ARG A 371 33.73 21.03 40.33
CA ARG A 371 34.84 20.68 41.22
C ARG A 371 36.21 21.06 40.59
N ASP A 372 36.37 20.80 39.33
CA ASP A 372 37.63 21.12 38.60
C ASP A 372 37.81 22.66 38.52
N ALA A 373 36.73 23.41 38.23
CA ALA A 373 36.76 24.87 38.27
C ALA A 373 37.05 25.43 39.67
N ALA A 374 36.58 24.77 40.73
CA ALA A 374 36.89 25.14 42.12
C ALA A 374 38.30 24.81 42.50
N THR A 375 38.94 23.80 41.88
CA THR A 375 40.34 23.43 42.09
C THR A 375 41.35 24.31 41.34
N GLU A 376 40.98 24.76 40.15
CA GLU A 376 41.79 25.73 39.37
C GLU A 376 41.83 27.14 40.02
N ASN A 377 40.81 27.52 40.78
CA ASN A 377 40.73 28.82 41.47
C ASN A 377 41.39 28.83 42.85
N LYS A 378 42.11 27.79 43.27
CA LYS A 378 42.94 27.88 44.50
C LYS A 378 44.21 28.67 44.18
N PRO A 379 44.47 29.77 44.91
CA PRO A 379 45.72 30.51 44.75
C PRO A 379 46.89 29.55 45.03
N LYS A 380 47.89 29.54 44.11
CA LYS A 380 49.15 28.86 44.38
C LYS A 380 49.78 29.58 45.58
N GLU A 381 49.77 28.93 46.70
CA GLU A 381 50.61 29.37 47.83
C GLU A 381 52.07 29.29 47.40
N GLU A 382 52.74 30.46 47.40
CA GLU A 382 54.20 30.61 47.23
C GLU A 382 54.93 30.04 48.46
#